data_9a6679f8a6ed4262a7dcfb87c0326d8d
#
_entry.id   9a6679f8a6ed4262a7dcfb87c0326d8d
#
_cell.length_a   1.000
_cell.length_b   1.000
_cell.length_c   1.000
_cell.angle_alpha   90.00
_cell.angle_beta   90.00
_cell.angle_gamma   90.00
#
_symmetry.space_group_name_H-M   'P 1'
#
loop_
_entity.id
_entity.type
_entity.pdbx_description
1 polymer ?
#
loop_
_entity_poly.entity_id
_entity_poly.type
_entity_poly.pdbx_seq_one_letter_code
_entity_poly.pdbx_strand_id
1 'polypeptide(L)'
;MSSTIDLPKGDSPTLALVHPTEEEQLIQSKLNGAEWRGALSHSAYLRREATLSQQALTKEGGITYWILVDTALKNNPLDPNSGTRLPLASCETYRKKALVWRDGKLQEAVSHGIGSVFCGQHLRKRGYAQRLMAEVGKALRTHQTDEKRECLFTVLYSDIGKKFYANFGWEPFPSSHIALPASATTPAASLPTARPLYAEDLPELCRLDEALIRKSLESRPQGSKTAVALVPDVETVQWHHAREEFVGQEVHGKVPKIKGAIVGDEVGKRVWCYWTRVWYNEDVSIVKGNTMHILRLVVEDDALGSEDAQEGGGHGAAIAALLAMAQREAEEWKTEHVEVWSPSAAALAGAQILDKSARVIERDSESIASLLWYPEHEGRAADQLDWISNEKYSWC
;
A
#
# COMPACT_ATOMS: atom_id res chain seq x y z
N MET A 1 15.44 38.51 2.64
CA MET A 1 14.30 39.30 2.16
C MET A 1 13.23 38.33 1.77
N SER A 2 12.15 38.25 2.54
CA SER A 2 11.00 37.40 2.21
C SER A 2 10.23 38.07 1.08
N SER A 3 10.49 37.72 -0.17
CA SER A 3 9.61 38.12 -1.26
C SER A 3 8.29 37.41 -1.04
N THR A 4 7.27 38.13 -0.62
CA THR A 4 5.89 37.64 -0.61
C THR A 4 5.45 37.49 -2.06
N ILE A 5 5.71 36.27 -2.62
CA ILE A 5 5.19 35.96 -3.92
C ILE A 5 3.67 35.85 -3.78
N ASP A 6 2.99 36.70 -4.53
CA ASP A 6 1.52 36.71 -4.55
C ASP A 6 1.04 35.48 -5.36
N LEU A 7 0.74 34.40 -4.65
CA LEU A 7 0.22 33.17 -5.21
C LEU A 7 -1.29 33.07 -4.95
N PRO A 8 -2.08 32.55 -5.91
CA PRO A 8 -3.52 32.44 -5.77
C PRO A 8 -3.91 31.49 -4.62
N LYS A 9 -5.16 31.58 -4.18
CA LYS A 9 -5.74 30.58 -3.26
C LYS A 9 -6.13 29.31 -4.00
N GLY A 10 -6.37 28.21 -3.28
CA GLY A 10 -6.72 26.91 -3.83
C GLY A 10 -8.05 26.87 -4.62
N ASP A 11 -8.91 27.85 -4.47
CA ASP A 11 -10.17 28.03 -5.21
C ASP A 11 -10.01 28.81 -6.53
N SER A 12 -8.81 29.32 -6.81
CA SER A 12 -8.57 30.06 -8.04
C SER A 12 -8.89 29.26 -9.29
N PRO A 13 -9.59 29.85 -10.29
CA PRO A 13 -9.85 29.22 -11.58
C PRO A 13 -8.60 29.02 -12.45
N THR A 14 -7.47 29.68 -12.13
CA THR A 14 -6.22 29.55 -12.86
C THR A 14 -5.43 28.29 -12.45
N LEU A 15 -5.85 27.59 -11.39
CA LEU A 15 -5.21 26.34 -10.98
C LEU A 15 -5.62 25.17 -11.86
N ALA A 16 -4.63 24.43 -12.34
CA ALA A 16 -4.84 23.24 -13.15
C ALA A 16 -4.02 22.05 -12.65
N LEU A 17 -4.63 20.85 -12.72
CA LEU A 17 -3.95 19.59 -12.56
C LEU A 17 -3.29 19.21 -13.89
N VAL A 18 -1.99 18.95 -13.87
CA VAL A 18 -1.22 18.61 -15.07
C VAL A 18 -0.18 17.54 -14.77
N HIS A 19 0.37 16.93 -15.83
CA HIS A 19 1.56 16.08 -15.69
C HIS A 19 2.82 16.95 -15.64
N PRO A 20 3.78 16.61 -14.77
CA PRO A 20 5.07 17.29 -14.71
C PRO A 20 5.94 16.97 -15.92
N THR A 21 6.86 17.86 -16.26
CA THR A 21 8.04 17.53 -17.06
C THR A 21 9.02 16.70 -16.22
N GLU A 22 10.05 16.11 -16.84
CA GLU A 22 11.08 15.36 -16.11
C GLU A 22 11.80 16.23 -15.07
N GLU A 23 12.06 17.50 -15.39
CA GLU A 23 12.66 18.45 -14.44
C GLU A 23 11.72 18.76 -13.27
N GLU A 24 10.43 18.97 -13.55
CA GLU A 24 9.42 19.21 -12.52
C GLU A 24 9.20 17.98 -11.64
N GLN A 25 9.24 16.78 -12.22
CA GLN A 25 9.19 15.53 -11.48
C GLN A 25 10.41 15.38 -10.56
N LEU A 26 11.60 15.75 -11.02
CA LEU A 26 12.80 15.72 -10.19
C LEU A 26 12.70 16.70 -9.01
N ILE A 27 12.11 17.90 -9.22
CA ILE A 27 11.83 18.86 -8.14
C ILE A 27 10.88 18.22 -7.13
N GLN A 28 9.80 17.61 -7.58
CA GLN A 28 8.83 16.89 -6.75
C GLN A 28 9.50 15.80 -5.93
N SER A 29 10.30 14.94 -6.57
CA SER A 29 11.00 13.84 -5.88
C SER A 29 11.98 14.36 -4.84
N LYS A 30 12.70 15.48 -5.11
CA LYS A 30 13.57 16.09 -4.12
C LYS A 30 12.80 16.61 -2.89
N LEU A 31 11.62 17.19 -3.08
CA LEU A 31 10.77 17.64 -1.99
C LEU A 31 10.21 16.47 -1.17
N ASN A 32 9.75 15.43 -1.85
CA ASN A 32 9.25 14.18 -1.24
C ASN A 32 10.32 13.49 -0.40
N GLY A 33 11.60 13.55 -0.81
CA GLY A 33 12.72 12.97 -0.07
C GLY A 33 12.89 13.53 1.33
N ALA A 34 12.44 14.74 1.61
CA ALA A 34 12.48 15.32 2.96
C ALA A 34 11.56 14.56 3.95
N GLU A 35 10.46 13.96 3.46
CA GLU A 35 9.46 13.27 4.27
C GLU A 35 9.61 11.74 4.21
N TRP A 36 9.95 11.17 3.02
CA TRP A 36 9.81 9.72 2.78
C TRP A 36 11.12 8.99 2.42
N ARG A 37 12.27 9.59 2.61
CA ARG A 37 13.55 8.90 2.33
C ARG A 37 13.86 7.77 3.30
N GLY A 38 13.27 7.78 4.49
CA GLY A 38 13.56 6.78 5.53
C GLY A 38 15.04 6.74 5.88
N ALA A 39 15.63 5.56 5.91
CA ALA A 39 17.05 5.34 6.19
C ALA A 39 18.03 5.83 5.10
N LEU A 40 17.52 6.26 3.95
CA LEU A 40 18.37 6.64 2.82
C LEU A 40 18.91 8.06 2.91
N SER A 41 20.10 8.30 2.37
CA SER A 41 20.54 9.64 2.02
C SER A 41 19.62 10.24 0.95
N HIS A 42 19.62 11.58 0.79
CA HIS A 42 18.78 12.23 -0.22
C HIS A 42 19.09 11.75 -1.65
N SER A 43 20.37 11.56 -1.98
CA SER A 43 20.79 11.06 -3.29
C SER A 43 20.41 9.59 -3.51
N ALA A 44 20.50 8.75 -2.47
CA ALA A 44 20.06 7.35 -2.54
C ALA A 44 18.54 7.25 -2.70
N TYR A 45 17.78 8.12 -2.03
CA TYR A 45 16.33 8.21 -2.22
C TYR A 45 15.97 8.48 -3.69
N LEU A 46 16.61 9.47 -4.34
CA LEU A 46 16.32 9.77 -5.75
C LEU A 46 16.67 8.58 -6.67
N ARG A 47 17.75 7.84 -6.40
CA ARG A 47 18.08 6.61 -7.13
C ARG A 47 17.04 5.51 -6.90
N ARG A 48 16.51 5.39 -5.67
CA ARG A 48 15.42 4.46 -5.35
C ARG A 48 14.19 4.76 -6.20
N GLU A 49 13.73 6.02 -6.23
CA GLU A 49 12.55 6.42 -7.00
C GLU A 49 12.75 6.14 -8.50
N ALA A 50 13.94 6.42 -9.04
CA ALA A 50 14.28 6.09 -10.42
C ALA A 50 14.25 4.56 -10.67
N THR A 51 14.72 3.74 -9.72
CA THR A 51 14.67 2.28 -9.81
C THR A 51 13.22 1.77 -9.73
N LEU A 52 12.41 2.33 -8.82
CA LEU A 52 11.02 1.91 -8.62
C LEU A 52 10.13 2.30 -9.80
N SER A 53 10.40 3.41 -10.48
CA SER A 53 9.64 3.81 -11.69
C SER A 53 9.83 2.85 -12.86
N GLN A 54 10.85 2.01 -12.86
CA GLN A 54 11.17 1.03 -13.92
C GLN A 54 10.68 -0.40 -13.61
N GLN A 55 10.01 -0.61 -12.47
CA GLN A 55 9.49 -1.93 -12.13
C GLN A 55 8.27 -2.30 -13.01
N ALA A 56 7.95 -3.59 -13.08
CA ALA A 56 6.84 -4.08 -13.90
C ALA A 56 5.50 -3.38 -13.58
N LEU A 57 5.23 -3.09 -12.31
CA LEU A 57 4.04 -2.36 -11.88
C LEU A 57 4.01 -0.91 -12.39
N THR A 58 5.14 -0.25 -12.51
CA THR A 58 5.24 1.22 -12.65
C THR A 58 5.68 1.71 -14.01
N LYS A 59 6.44 0.90 -14.75
CA LYS A 59 6.85 1.23 -16.11
C LYS A 59 5.65 1.37 -17.05
N GLU A 60 5.87 1.97 -18.23
CA GLU A 60 4.87 2.08 -19.29
C GLU A 60 3.56 2.75 -18.83
N GLY A 61 3.69 3.77 -17.98
CA GLY A 61 2.57 4.52 -17.44
C GLY A 61 1.87 3.83 -16.25
N GLY A 62 2.42 2.75 -15.70
CA GLY A 62 1.89 2.13 -14.47
C GLY A 62 1.92 3.08 -13.28
N ILE A 63 2.92 3.97 -13.20
CA ILE A 63 2.90 5.15 -12.32
C ILE A 63 2.59 6.40 -13.13
N THR A 64 1.79 7.30 -12.57
CA THR A 64 1.49 8.61 -13.14
C THR A 64 1.76 9.69 -12.12
N TYR A 65 2.52 10.72 -12.52
CA TYR A 65 2.83 11.87 -11.67
C TYR A 65 1.90 13.03 -11.98
N TRP A 66 1.46 13.72 -10.93
CA TRP A 66 0.53 14.83 -11.00
C TRP A 66 1.06 16.02 -10.22
N ILE A 67 0.96 17.21 -10.80
CA ILE A 67 1.24 18.48 -10.11
C ILE A 67 0.07 19.44 -10.30
N LEU A 68 -0.19 20.23 -9.27
CA LEU A 68 -1.08 21.39 -9.34
C LEU A 68 -0.23 22.63 -9.63
N VAL A 69 -0.57 23.36 -10.67
CA VAL A 69 0.12 24.58 -11.08
C VAL A 69 -0.85 25.75 -11.26
N ASP A 70 -0.34 26.96 -11.20
CA ASP A 70 -1.07 28.15 -11.63
C ASP A 70 -0.73 28.44 -13.10
N THR A 71 -1.71 28.31 -13.98
CA THR A 71 -1.56 28.56 -15.44
C THR A 71 -1.35 30.03 -15.80
N ALA A 72 -1.63 30.94 -14.87
CA ALA A 72 -1.35 32.37 -15.05
C ALA A 72 0.14 32.71 -14.83
N LEU A 73 0.89 31.83 -14.15
CA LEU A 73 2.33 31.98 -13.96
C LEU A 73 3.08 31.40 -15.17
N LYS A 74 3.87 32.24 -15.85
CA LYS A 74 4.68 31.80 -16.99
C LYS A 74 5.90 30.98 -16.59
N ASN A 75 6.47 31.26 -15.41
CA ASN A 75 7.71 30.67 -14.90
C ASN A 75 7.56 30.35 -13.41
N ASN A 76 8.46 29.55 -12.90
CA ASN A 76 8.57 29.32 -11.47
C ASN A 76 9.12 30.57 -10.74
N PRO A 77 8.32 31.30 -9.97
CA PRO A 77 8.79 32.52 -9.29
C PRO A 77 9.82 32.26 -8.19
N LEU A 78 9.97 31.00 -7.74
CA LEU A 78 11.01 30.59 -6.78
C LEU A 78 12.34 30.27 -7.47
N ASP A 79 12.29 29.97 -8.78
CA ASP A 79 13.46 29.74 -9.63
C ASP A 79 13.20 30.31 -11.03
N PRO A 80 13.27 31.66 -11.19
CA PRO A 80 12.90 32.32 -12.44
C PRO A 80 13.77 31.95 -13.66
N ASN A 81 14.96 31.40 -13.41
CA ASN A 81 15.88 30.96 -14.44
C ASN A 81 15.64 29.52 -14.91
N SER A 82 14.82 28.74 -14.18
CA SER A 82 14.40 27.43 -14.64
C SER A 82 13.27 27.55 -15.65
N GLY A 83 13.22 26.64 -16.63
CA GLY A 83 12.10 26.53 -17.54
C GLY A 83 10.88 25.83 -16.95
N THR A 84 10.87 25.57 -15.63
CA THR A 84 9.84 24.79 -14.91
C THR A 84 8.68 25.66 -14.46
N ARG A 85 7.49 25.04 -14.32
CA ARG A 85 6.37 25.61 -13.57
C ARG A 85 6.61 25.43 -12.08
N LEU A 86 5.91 26.19 -11.23
CA LEU A 86 5.94 25.99 -9.78
C LEU A 86 4.93 24.91 -9.39
N PRO A 87 5.35 23.73 -8.89
CA PRO A 87 4.43 22.76 -8.33
C PRO A 87 3.88 23.27 -6.98
N LEU A 88 2.60 23.61 -6.92
CA LEU A 88 1.92 24.08 -5.71
C LEU A 88 1.57 22.92 -4.77
N ALA A 89 1.23 21.78 -5.34
CA ALA A 89 1.06 20.51 -4.67
C ALA A 89 1.28 19.38 -5.71
N SER A 90 1.52 18.18 -5.23
CA SER A 90 1.82 17.03 -6.08
C SER A 90 1.33 15.72 -5.49
N CYS A 91 1.16 14.71 -6.31
CA CYS A 91 1.00 13.32 -5.90
C CYS A 91 1.42 12.38 -7.04
N GLU A 92 1.43 11.10 -6.76
CA GLU A 92 1.59 10.03 -7.74
C GLU A 92 0.47 9.03 -7.61
N THR A 93 0.14 8.35 -8.71
CA THR A 93 -0.88 7.32 -8.74
C THR A 93 -0.34 6.07 -9.42
N TYR A 94 -0.74 4.92 -8.89
CA TYR A 94 -0.31 3.59 -9.33
C TYR A 94 -1.50 2.85 -9.90
N ARG A 95 -1.46 2.50 -11.19
CA ARG A 95 -2.49 1.67 -11.80
C ARG A 95 -2.45 0.26 -11.20
N LYS A 96 -3.58 -0.21 -10.70
CA LYS A 96 -3.73 -1.53 -10.07
C LYS A 96 -4.87 -2.30 -10.73
N LYS A 97 -4.71 -3.63 -10.82
CA LYS A 97 -5.80 -4.54 -11.18
C LYS A 97 -6.75 -4.65 -10.00
N ALA A 98 -8.03 -4.64 -10.27
CA ALA A 98 -9.07 -4.71 -9.26
C ALA A 98 -10.20 -5.64 -9.67
N LEU A 99 -10.91 -6.14 -8.68
CA LEU A 99 -12.10 -6.96 -8.82
C LEU A 99 -13.26 -6.30 -8.08
N VAL A 100 -14.43 -6.30 -8.68
CA VAL A 100 -15.66 -5.80 -8.08
C VAL A 100 -16.74 -6.86 -8.25
N TRP A 101 -17.31 -7.30 -7.14
CA TRP A 101 -18.51 -8.13 -7.13
C TRP A 101 -19.71 -7.29 -6.74
N ARG A 102 -20.71 -7.26 -7.60
CA ARG A 102 -21.97 -6.55 -7.36
C ARG A 102 -23.14 -7.26 -8.00
N ASP A 103 -24.23 -7.44 -7.26
CA ASP A 103 -25.49 -8.02 -7.76
C ASP A 103 -25.30 -9.41 -8.39
N GLY A 104 -24.46 -10.25 -7.80
CA GLY A 104 -24.17 -11.62 -8.29
C GLY A 104 -23.20 -11.67 -9.48
N LYS A 105 -22.56 -10.56 -9.85
CA LYS A 105 -21.61 -10.49 -10.97
C LYS A 105 -20.25 -10.04 -10.51
N LEU A 106 -19.23 -10.78 -10.90
CA LEU A 106 -17.83 -10.39 -10.76
C LEU A 106 -17.37 -9.68 -12.04
N GLN A 107 -16.75 -8.51 -11.91
CA GLN A 107 -16.13 -7.79 -13.01
C GLN A 107 -14.70 -7.40 -12.68
N GLU A 108 -13.86 -7.38 -13.70
CA GLU A 108 -12.53 -6.78 -13.64
C GLU A 108 -12.65 -5.27 -13.74
N ALA A 109 -11.83 -4.56 -12.98
CA ALA A 109 -11.77 -3.11 -12.95
C ALA A 109 -10.33 -2.62 -12.93
N VAL A 110 -10.12 -1.38 -13.32
CA VAL A 110 -8.90 -0.63 -13.03
C VAL A 110 -9.14 0.12 -11.71
N SER A 111 -8.14 0.13 -10.85
CA SER A 111 -8.11 1.01 -9.69
C SER A 111 -6.79 1.78 -9.68
N HIS A 112 -6.73 2.82 -8.85
CA HIS A 112 -5.49 3.57 -8.64
C HIS A 112 -5.21 3.69 -7.14
N GLY A 113 -3.99 3.32 -6.75
CA GLY A 113 -3.45 3.70 -5.45
C GLY A 113 -2.87 5.12 -5.55
N ILE A 114 -3.09 5.96 -4.56
CA ILE A 114 -2.57 7.32 -4.51
C ILE A 114 -1.51 7.40 -3.43
N GLY A 115 -0.31 7.83 -3.80
CA GLY A 115 0.83 8.00 -2.92
C GLY A 115 1.44 9.40 -3.00
N SER A 116 2.36 9.69 -2.09
CA SER A 116 3.22 10.88 -2.10
C SER A 116 2.46 12.20 -2.26
N VAL A 117 1.29 12.35 -1.62
CA VAL A 117 0.53 13.61 -1.63
C VAL A 117 1.29 14.65 -0.84
N PHE A 118 1.85 15.65 -1.53
CA PHE A 118 2.74 16.62 -0.94
C PHE A 118 2.34 18.06 -1.27
N CYS A 119 2.51 18.95 -0.30
CA CYS A 119 2.44 20.39 -0.47
C CYS A 119 3.57 21.01 0.37
N GLY A 120 4.47 21.76 -0.28
CA GLY A 120 5.63 22.37 0.37
C GLY A 120 5.22 23.23 1.58
N GLN A 121 6.00 23.22 2.67
CA GLN A 121 5.64 23.91 3.92
C GLN A 121 5.29 25.38 3.71
N HIS A 122 6.05 26.08 2.85
CA HIS A 122 5.84 27.49 2.52
C HIS A 122 4.59 27.75 1.65
N LEU A 123 3.98 26.70 1.08
CA LEU A 123 2.76 26.75 0.27
C LEU A 123 1.51 26.26 1.02
N ARG A 124 1.67 25.71 2.21
CA ARG A 124 0.57 25.18 3.03
C ARG A 124 -0.43 26.26 3.45
N LYS A 125 -1.62 25.85 3.87
CA LYS A 125 -2.74 26.71 4.32
C LYS A 125 -3.35 27.61 3.24
N ARG A 126 -3.08 27.33 1.96
CA ARG A 126 -3.65 28.03 0.80
C ARG A 126 -4.72 27.23 0.05
N GLY A 127 -5.00 25.98 0.45
CA GLY A 127 -5.99 25.11 -0.17
C GLY A 127 -5.46 24.27 -1.35
N TYR A 128 -4.15 24.22 -1.58
CA TYR A 128 -3.59 23.52 -2.75
C TYR A 128 -3.74 22.00 -2.69
N ALA A 129 -3.45 21.38 -1.54
CA ALA A 129 -3.63 19.94 -1.38
C ALA A 129 -5.10 19.53 -1.52
N GLN A 130 -6.04 20.35 -1.02
CA GLN A 130 -7.48 20.13 -1.21
C GLN A 130 -7.85 20.19 -2.69
N ARG A 131 -7.37 21.21 -3.42
CA ARG A 131 -7.64 21.35 -4.85
C ARG A 131 -7.04 20.19 -5.64
N LEU A 132 -5.78 19.80 -5.35
CA LEU A 132 -5.14 18.65 -5.97
C LEU A 132 -6.00 17.40 -5.83
N MET A 133 -6.41 17.06 -4.61
CA MET A 133 -7.19 15.85 -4.36
C MET A 133 -8.55 15.86 -5.07
N ALA A 134 -9.25 17.00 -5.05
CA ALA A 134 -10.50 17.13 -5.77
C ALA A 134 -10.35 16.91 -7.29
N GLU A 135 -9.28 17.45 -7.90
CA GLU A 135 -9.05 17.28 -9.34
C GLU A 135 -8.53 15.87 -9.68
N VAL A 136 -7.65 15.30 -8.86
CA VAL A 136 -7.17 13.92 -9.03
C VAL A 136 -8.34 12.93 -8.94
N GLY A 137 -9.23 13.08 -7.95
CA GLY A 137 -10.41 12.22 -7.83
C GLY A 137 -11.29 12.24 -9.08
N LYS A 138 -11.48 13.41 -9.71
CA LYS A 138 -12.21 13.51 -10.98
C LYS A 138 -11.45 12.86 -12.14
N ALA A 139 -10.14 13.13 -12.24
CA ALA A 139 -9.31 12.63 -13.34
C ALA A 139 -9.23 11.10 -13.34
N LEU A 140 -9.06 10.48 -12.16
CA LEU A 140 -8.87 9.03 -12.05
C LEU A 140 -10.09 8.21 -12.44
N ARG A 141 -11.29 8.79 -12.46
CA ARG A 141 -12.51 8.09 -12.89
C ARG A 141 -12.41 7.54 -14.32
N THR A 142 -11.66 8.23 -15.19
CA THR A 142 -11.51 7.86 -16.61
C THR A 142 -10.05 7.63 -17.00
N HIS A 143 -9.11 7.84 -16.07
CA HIS A 143 -7.69 7.68 -16.36
C HIS A 143 -7.35 6.20 -16.54
N GLN A 144 -6.71 5.85 -17.66
CA GLN A 144 -6.25 4.50 -17.99
C GLN A 144 -7.35 3.41 -17.99
N THR A 145 -8.59 3.81 -18.18
CA THR A 145 -9.72 2.90 -18.38
C THR A 145 -9.78 2.47 -19.85
N ASP A 146 -10.49 1.38 -20.14
CA ASP A 146 -10.78 0.89 -21.48
C ASP A 146 -12.25 0.44 -21.58
N GLU A 147 -12.69 -0.03 -22.75
CA GLU A 147 -14.09 -0.46 -22.98
C GLU A 147 -14.53 -1.63 -22.08
N LYS A 148 -13.59 -2.36 -21.48
CA LYS A 148 -13.85 -3.55 -20.66
C LYS A 148 -13.63 -3.32 -19.18
N ARG A 149 -12.78 -2.34 -18.82
CA ARG A 149 -12.36 -2.10 -17.43
C ARG A 149 -12.54 -0.64 -17.06
N GLU A 150 -13.56 -0.37 -16.29
CA GLU A 150 -13.84 0.93 -15.70
C GLU A 150 -13.02 1.13 -14.42
N CYS A 151 -12.80 2.37 -14.04
CA CYS A 151 -12.32 2.71 -12.70
C CYS A 151 -13.53 2.96 -11.79
N LEU A 152 -13.87 1.95 -10.98
CA LEU A 152 -15.01 2.03 -10.07
C LEU A 152 -14.63 2.56 -8.69
N PHE A 153 -13.36 2.46 -8.32
CA PHE A 153 -12.85 2.98 -7.05
C PHE A 153 -11.35 3.29 -7.12
N THR A 154 -10.91 4.14 -6.22
CA THR A 154 -9.49 4.41 -5.99
C THR A 154 -9.19 4.37 -4.50
N VAL A 155 -7.94 4.13 -4.14
CA VAL A 155 -7.53 3.92 -2.75
C VAL A 155 -6.33 4.78 -2.38
N LEU A 156 -6.22 5.08 -1.09
CA LEU A 156 -5.02 5.64 -0.47
C LEU A 156 -4.90 5.17 0.98
N TYR A 157 -3.71 5.35 1.55
CA TYR A 157 -3.43 5.04 2.96
C TYR A 157 -2.96 6.31 3.64
N SER A 158 -3.85 6.91 4.44
CA SER A 158 -3.63 8.24 5.03
C SER A 158 -2.72 8.20 6.25
N ASP A 159 -1.66 9.00 6.24
CA ASP A 159 -0.79 9.25 7.42
C ASP A 159 -1.17 10.56 8.16
N ILE A 160 -2.31 11.16 7.81
CA ILE A 160 -2.85 12.37 8.46
C ILE A 160 -4.27 12.14 9.02
N GLY A 161 -4.58 10.88 9.36
CA GLY A 161 -5.85 10.47 9.98
C GLY A 161 -7.00 10.37 8.99
N LYS A 162 -8.21 10.26 9.54
CA LYS A 162 -9.43 9.86 8.84
C LYS A 162 -10.18 11.00 8.14
N LYS A 163 -9.90 12.28 8.47
CA LYS A 163 -10.78 13.41 8.10
C LYS A 163 -10.42 14.10 6.79
N PHE A 164 -9.13 14.31 6.54
CA PHE A 164 -8.69 15.14 5.41
C PHE A 164 -9.21 14.59 4.08
N TYR A 165 -8.91 13.33 3.78
CA TYR A 165 -9.27 12.70 2.51
C TYR A 165 -10.75 12.39 2.38
N ALA A 166 -11.46 12.16 3.50
CA ALA A 166 -12.91 11.97 3.51
C ALA A 166 -13.68 13.18 2.96
N ASN A 167 -13.16 14.41 3.11
CA ASN A 167 -13.74 15.61 2.52
C ASN A 167 -13.72 15.60 0.96
N PHE A 168 -12.98 14.69 0.35
CA PHE A 168 -12.85 14.56 -1.11
C PHE A 168 -13.36 13.19 -1.60
N GLY A 169 -14.07 12.45 -0.74
CA GLY A 169 -14.72 11.20 -1.07
C GLY A 169 -13.90 9.93 -0.77
N TRP A 170 -12.62 10.04 -0.34
CA TRP A 170 -11.90 8.87 0.16
C TRP A 170 -12.28 8.59 1.61
N GLU A 171 -13.33 7.80 1.76
CA GLU A 171 -13.84 7.43 3.08
C GLU A 171 -12.93 6.42 3.78
N PRO A 172 -12.71 6.59 5.11
CA PRO A 172 -11.90 5.67 5.88
C PRO A 172 -12.61 4.33 6.09
N PHE A 173 -11.88 3.24 5.87
CA PHE A 173 -12.26 1.87 6.17
C PHE A 173 -11.59 1.38 7.47
N PRO A 174 -12.06 0.28 8.08
CA PRO A 174 -11.39 -0.33 9.21
C PRO A 174 -9.91 -0.57 8.91
N SER A 175 -9.06 -0.14 9.81
CA SER A 175 -7.61 -0.19 9.65
C SER A 175 -6.99 -0.66 10.95
N SER A 176 -6.55 -1.91 10.97
CA SER A 176 -5.99 -2.53 12.16
C SER A 176 -4.73 -3.34 11.83
N HIS A 177 -3.98 -3.71 12.85
CA HIS A 177 -2.84 -4.59 12.71
C HIS A 177 -2.59 -5.39 13.99
N ILE A 178 -1.78 -6.46 13.86
CA ILE A 178 -1.10 -7.14 14.94
C ILE A 178 0.39 -6.81 14.81
N ALA A 179 1.06 -6.50 15.91
CA ALA A 179 2.51 -6.35 15.99
C ALA A 179 3.10 -7.42 16.89
N LEU A 180 4.11 -8.14 16.38
CA LEU A 180 4.90 -9.11 17.15
C LEU A 180 6.35 -8.61 17.24
N PRO A 181 7.05 -8.75 18.37
CA PRO A 181 8.46 -8.38 18.47
C PRO A 181 9.31 -9.23 17.51
N ALA A 182 10.41 -8.68 17.02
CA ALA A 182 11.32 -9.39 16.10
C ALA A 182 11.93 -10.66 16.73
N SER A 183 12.16 -10.68 18.05
CA SER A 183 12.72 -11.86 18.72
C SER A 183 11.63 -12.88 19.07
N ALA A 184 11.77 -14.10 18.55
CA ALA A 184 10.88 -15.21 18.88
C ALA A 184 11.15 -15.72 20.32
N THR A 185 10.12 -15.71 21.16
CA THR A 185 10.18 -16.25 22.52
C THR A 185 9.76 -17.72 22.61
N THR A 186 9.06 -18.23 21.61
CA THR A 186 8.51 -19.60 21.59
C THR A 186 9.47 -20.56 20.87
N PRO A 187 9.81 -21.72 21.45
CA PRO A 187 10.61 -22.73 20.77
C PRO A 187 9.89 -23.24 19.50
N ALA A 188 10.59 -23.20 18.37
CA ALA A 188 10.07 -23.67 17.09
C ALA A 188 9.76 -25.18 17.05
N ALA A 189 10.22 -25.95 18.05
CA ALA A 189 10.11 -27.42 18.08
C ALA A 189 8.69 -27.99 18.13
N SER A 190 7.69 -27.15 18.44
CA SER A 190 6.26 -27.57 18.52
C SER A 190 5.43 -27.09 17.34
N LEU A 191 6.00 -26.34 16.41
CA LEU A 191 5.29 -25.77 15.27
C LEU A 191 5.52 -26.62 14.00
N PRO A 192 4.58 -26.60 13.04
CA PRO A 192 4.80 -27.18 11.73
C PRO A 192 6.03 -26.59 11.04
N THR A 193 6.66 -27.37 10.15
CA THR A 193 7.83 -26.89 9.41
C THR A 193 7.40 -25.86 8.36
N ALA A 194 7.86 -24.62 8.52
CA ALA A 194 7.77 -23.60 7.49
C ALA A 194 9.04 -23.61 6.63
N ARG A 195 8.89 -23.58 5.30
CA ARG A 195 10.02 -23.40 4.38
C ARG A 195 10.05 -21.97 3.83
N PRO A 196 11.23 -21.41 3.56
CA PRO A 196 11.33 -20.08 2.99
C PRO A 196 10.78 -20.03 1.56
N LEU A 197 10.27 -18.87 1.17
CA LEU A 197 9.91 -18.52 -0.19
C LEU A 197 10.92 -17.53 -0.76
N TYR A 198 11.25 -17.73 -2.03
CA TYR A 198 12.16 -16.89 -2.80
C TYR A 198 11.41 -16.19 -3.94
N ALA A 199 12.10 -15.32 -4.68
CA ALA A 199 11.49 -14.55 -5.75
C ALA A 199 10.85 -15.43 -6.85
N GLU A 200 11.43 -16.58 -7.13
CA GLU A 200 10.95 -17.56 -8.12
C GLU A 200 9.65 -18.28 -7.72
N ASP A 201 9.32 -18.34 -6.43
CA ASP A 201 8.08 -18.96 -5.94
C ASP A 201 6.85 -18.04 -6.12
N LEU A 202 7.06 -16.73 -6.16
CA LEU A 202 6.00 -15.73 -6.08
C LEU A 202 5.00 -15.74 -7.25
N PRO A 203 5.42 -15.91 -8.53
CA PRO A 203 4.49 -15.83 -9.65
C PRO A 203 3.35 -16.85 -9.56
N GLU A 204 3.66 -18.08 -9.15
CA GLU A 204 2.65 -19.13 -9.00
C GLU A 204 1.72 -18.82 -7.81
N LEU A 205 2.28 -18.46 -6.66
CA LEU A 205 1.50 -18.20 -5.45
C LEU A 205 0.59 -16.97 -5.61
N CYS A 206 1.05 -15.91 -6.26
CA CYS A 206 0.21 -14.74 -6.57
C CYS A 206 -0.95 -15.10 -7.51
N ARG A 207 -0.71 -15.94 -8.52
CA ARG A 207 -1.76 -16.42 -9.43
C ARG A 207 -2.80 -17.28 -8.69
N LEU A 208 -2.36 -18.11 -7.76
CA LEU A 208 -3.26 -18.92 -6.93
C LEU A 208 -4.08 -18.05 -5.98
N ASP A 209 -3.46 -17.05 -5.33
CA ASP A 209 -4.14 -16.10 -4.45
C ASP A 209 -5.22 -15.32 -5.21
N GLU A 210 -4.92 -14.80 -6.42
CA GLU A 210 -5.94 -14.18 -7.27
C GLU A 210 -7.10 -15.13 -7.55
N ALA A 211 -6.83 -16.40 -7.89
CA ALA A 211 -7.88 -17.39 -8.16
C ALA A 211 -8.74 -17.66 -6.91
N LEU A 212 -8.15 -17.70 -5.71
CA LEU A 212 -8.87 -17.84 -4.45
C LEU A 212 -9.77 -16.63 -4.16
N ILE A 213 -9.26 -15.40 -4.38
CA ILE A 213 -10.05 -14.18 -4.23
C ILE A 213 -11.24 -14.19 -5.20
N ARG A 214 -11.02 -14.54 -6.48
CA ARG A 214 -12.10 -14.64 -7.47
C ARG A 214 -13.16 -15.65 -7.03
N LYS A 215 -12.75 -16.84 -6.63
CA LYS A 215 -13.66 -17.90 -6.14
C LYS A 215 -14.45 -17.43 -4.90
N SER A 216 -13.80 -16.79 -3.95
CA SER A 216 -14.46 -16.22 -2.77
C SER A 216 -15.50 -15.15 -3.14
N LEU A 217 -15.17 -14.26 -4.07
CA LEU A 217 -16.11 -13.25 -4.58
C LEU A 217 -17.30 -13.87 -5.31
N GLU A 218 -17.06 -14.84 -6.19
CA GLU A 218 -18.12 -15.51 -6.97
C GLU A 218 -19.05 -16.34 -6.09
N SER A 219 -18.57 -16.86 -4.95
CA SER A 219 -19.39 -17.64 -4.00
C SER A 219 -20.26 -16.77 -3.08
N ARG A 220 -20.17 -15.44 -3.15
CA ARG A 220 -20.96 -14.54 -2.31
C ARG A 220 -22.46 -14.67 -2.58
N PRO A 221 -23.31 -14.74 -1.53
CA PRO A 221 -24.75 -14.78 -1.71
C PRO A 221 -25.28 -13.54 -2.43
N GLN A 222 -26.33 -13.72 -3.24
CA GLN A 222 -27.08 -12.58 -3.78
C GLN A 222 -27.65 -11.73 -2.64
N GLY A 223 -27.63 -10.40 -2.83
CA GLY A 223 -28.06 -9.45 -1.79
C GLY A 223 -26.98 -9.10 -0.75
N SER A 224 -25.80 -9.71 -0.84
CA SER A 224 -24.63 -9.25 -0.06
C SER A 224 -24.21 -7.85 -0.51
N LYS A 225 -23.51 -7.10 0.37
CA LYS A 225 -22.88 -5.83 0.01
C LYS A 225 -21.99 -5.99 -1.21
N THR A 226 -21.85 -4.94 -2.01
CA THR A 226 -20.83 -4.87 -3.05
C THR A 226 -19.46 -5.13 -2.43
N ALA A 227 -18.67 -6.01 -3.05
CA ALA A 227 -17.32 -6.31 -2.57
C ALA A 227 -16.28 -5.82 -3.58
N VAL A 228 -15.21 -5.25 -3.06
CA VAL A 228 -14.06 -4.75 -3.85
C VAL A 228 -12.78 -5.38 -3.36
N ALA A 229 -11.87 -5.66 -4.27
CA ALA A 229 -10.53 -6.16 -3.96
C ALA A 229 -9.51 -5.58 -4.94
N LEU A 230 -8.33 -5.20 -4.45
CA LEU A 230 -7.15 -5.05 -5.28
C LEU A 230 -6.53 -6.43 -5.50
N VAL A 231 -6.05 -6.71 -6.70
CA VAL A 231 -5.42 -8.00 -7.01
C VAL A 231 -4.00 -8.02 -6.45
N PRO A 232 -3.61 -9.01 -5.61
CA PRO A 232 -2.25 -9.17 -5.11
C PRO A 232 -1.35 -9.81 -6.18
N ASP A 233 -1.24 -9.16 -7.34
CA ASP A 233 -0.46 -9.68 -8.44
C ASP A 233 1.05 -9.62 -8.17
N VAL A 234 1.79 -10.41 -8.94
CA VAL A 234 3.24 -10.53 -8.77
C VAL A 234 3.97 -9.20 -8.99
N GLU A 235 3.49 -8.36 -9.90
CA GLU A 235 4.08 -7.05 -10.19
C GLU A 235 3.98 -6.13 -8.97
N THR A 236 2.84 -6.15 -8.26
CA THR A 236 2.63 -5.40 -7.02
C THR A 236 3.57 -5.89 -5.91
N VAL A 237 3.68 -7.21 -5.71
CA VAL A 237 4.55 -7.79 -4.68
C VAL A 237 6.03 -7.51 -5.00
N GLN A 238 6.44 -7.66 -6.25
CA GLN A 238 7.80 -7.39 -6.71
C GLN A 238 8.20 -5.91 -6.58
N TRP A 239 7.27 -4.97 -6.70
CA TRP A 239 7.53 -3.55 -6.46
C TRP A 239 7.95 -3.30 -4.99
N HIS A 240 7.24 -3.90 -4.03
CA HIS A 240 7.63 -3.84 -2.62
C HIS A 240 9.02 -4.48 -2.39
N HIS A 241 9.29 -5.60 -3.03
CA HIS A 241 10.59 -6.27 -2.92
C HIS A 241 11.72 -5.46 -3.56
N ALA A 242 11.51 -4.84 -4.70
CA ALA A 242 12.50 -3.96 -5.30
C ALA A 242 12.85 -2.76 -4.39
N ARG A 243 11.83 -2.23 -3.67
CA ARG A 243 12.02 -1.18 -2.69
C ARG A 243 12.88 -1.65 -1.51
N GLU A 244 12.57 -2.80 -0.91
CA GLU A 244 13.36 -3.34 0.19
C GLU A 244 14.77 -3.74 -0.24
N GLU A 245 14.94 -4.32 -1.44
CA GLU A 245 16.22 -4.72 -1.98
C GLU A 245 17.15 -3.53 -2.18
N PHE A 246 16.62 -2.45 -2.76
CA PHE A 246 17.37 -1.21 -2.92
C PHE A 246 17.84 -0.67 -1.57
N VAL A 247 16.90 -0.53 -0.61
CA VAL A 247 17.23 0.00 0.72
C VAL A 247 18.17 -0.93 1.47
N GLY A 248 17.93 -2.25 1.42
CA GLY A 248 18.80 -3.25 2.05
C GLY A 248 20.24 -3.20 1.53
N GLN A 249 20.41 -3.06 0.22
CA GLN A 249 21.74 -2.90 -0.40
C GLN A 249 22.42 -1.60 0.02
N GLU A 250 21.70 -0.47 0.03
CA GLU A 250 22.27 0.84 0.39
C GLU A 250 22.61 0.94 1.88
N VAL A 251 21.78 0.39 2.76
CA VAL A 251 21.90 0.54 4.22
C VAL A 251 22.71 -0.58 4.87
N HIS A 252 22.54 -1.82 4.40
CA HIS A 252 23.16 -3.01 5.02
C HIS A 252 24.22 -3.67 4.14
N GLY A 253 24.43 -3.21 2.89
CA GLY A 253 25.36 -3.81 1.95
C GLY A 253 24.97 -5.22 1.47
N LYS A 254 23.75 -5.65 1.72
CA LYS A 254 23.21 -6.95 1.33
C LYS A 254 21.73 -6.86 0.92
N VAL A 255 21.27 -7.84 0.13
CA VAL A 255 19.91 -7.90 -0.40
C VAL A 255 19.13 -9.01 0.29
N PRO A 256 17.90 -8.75 0.81
CA PRO A 256 17.02 -9.76 1.38
C PRO A 256 16.59 -10.77 0.31
N LYS A 257 16.91 -12.05 0.49
CA LYS A 257 16.56 -13.10 -0.46
C LYS A 257 15.28 -13.85 -0.09
N ILE A 258 15.04 -14.05 1.21
CA ILE A 258 13.83 -14.71 1.69
C ILE A 258 12.68 -13.69 1.65
N LYS A 259 11.66 -13.99 0.83
CA LYS A 259 10.54 -13.10 0.52
C LYS A 259 9.26 -13.48 1.25
N GLY A 260 9.24 -14.62 1.92
CA GLY A 260 8.07 -15.16 2.58
C GLY A 260 8.35 -16.53 3.16
N ALA A 261 7.27 -17.19 3.58
CA ALA A 261 7.30 -18.56 4.05
C ALA A 261 6.01 -19.31 3.67
N ILE A 262 6.09 -20.64 3.62
CA ILE A 262 4.97 -21.54 3.33
C ILE A 262 5.02 -22.76 4.24
N VAL A 263 3.85 -23.19 4.70
CA VAL A 263 3.61 -24.45 5.42
C VAL A 263 2.70 -25.36 4.60
N GLY A 264 3.05 -26.64 4.51
CA GLY A 264 2.32 -27.65 3.76
C GLY A 264 2.76 -27.76 2.30
N ASP A 265 2.66 -28.99 1.76
CA ASP A 265 3.04 -29.31 0.38
C ASP A 265 1.83 -29.70 -0.47
N GLU A 266 0.69 -30.07 0.18
CA GLU A 266 -0.54 -30.47 -0.50
C GLU A 266 -1.28 -29.25 -1.03
N VAL A 267 -1.45 -29.17 -2.35
CA VAL A 267 -2.21 -28.12 -3.02
C VAL A 267 -3.65 -28.09 -2.49
N GLY A 268 -4.16 -26.94 -2.15
CA GLY A 268 -5.48 -26.75 -1.54
C GLY A 268 -5.48 -26.74 -0.01
N LYS A 269 -4.33 -27.03 0.65
CA LYS A 269 -4.19 -27.03 2.11
C LYS A 269 -2.97 -26.23 2.61
N ARG A 270 -2.30 -25.52 1.73
CA ARG A 270 -1.09 -24.74 2.08
C ARG A 270 -1.48 -23.44 2.75
N VAL A 271 -0.58 -22.96 3.61
CA VAL A 271 -0.66 -21.63 4.21
C VAL A 271 0.64 -20.91 3.92
N TRP A 272 0.59 -19.70 3.38
CA TRP A 272 1.79 -18.92 3.08
C TRP A 272 1.61 -17.44 3.34
N CYS A 273 2.72 -16.73 3.45
CA CYS A 273 2.75 -15.28 3.47
C CYS A 273 3.99 -14.75 2.74
N TYR A 274 3.87 -13.53 2.22
CA TYR A 274 5.02 -12.75 1.76
C TYR A 274 5.19 -11.53 2.65
N TRP A 275 6.40 -10.99 2.70
CA TRP A 275 6.73 -9.84 3.53
C TRP A 275 7.66 -8.86 2.83
N THR A 276 7.75 -7.65 3.37
CA THR A 276 8.73 -6.64 3.01
C THR A 276 9.27 -5.95 4.25
N ARG A 277 10.44 -5.35 4.15
CA ARG A 277 11.12 -4.66 5.24
C ARG A 277 11.18 -3.18 4.97
N VAL A 278 10.97 -2.37 5.99
CA VAL A 278 11.06 -0.92 5.92
C VAL A 278 12.00 -0.45 7.02
N TRP A 279 13.02 0.32 6.64
CA TRP A 279 14.00 0.93 7.55
C TRP A 279 13.85 2.45 7.51
N TYR A 280 13.74 3.04 8.67
CA TYR A 280 13.51 4.48 8.83
C TYR A 280 14.75 5.23 9.34
N ASN A 281 15.70 4.53 9.97
CA ASN A 281 16.83 5.15 10.64
C ASN A 281 18.09 5.11 9.76
N GLU A 282 18.73 6.26 9.59
CA GLU A 282 20.04 6.37 8.91
C GLU A 282 21.14 5.64 9.69
N ASP A 283 21.06 5.66 11.01
CA ASP A 283 21.93 4.86 11.87
C ASP A 283 21.38 3.42 11.96
N VAL A 284 22.11 2.48 11.34
CA VAL A 284 21.74 1.07 11.27
C VAL A 284 21.73 0.35 12.63
N SER A 285 22.29 0.96 13.68
CA SER A 285 22.23 0.44 15.06
C SER A 285 20.86 0.69 15.71
N ILE A 286 20.08 1.65 15.19
CA ILE A 286 18.77 2.00 15.70
C ILE A 286 17.72 1.13 15.03
N VAL A 287 17.17 0.18 15.77
CA VAL A 287 16.15 -0.76 15.32
C VAL A 287 14.74 -0.17 15.44
N LYS A 288 14.54 0.77 16.37
CA LYS A 288 13.23 1.34 16.71
C LYS A 288 12.52 1.94 15.49
N GLY A 289 11.27 1.53 15.28
CA GLY A 289 10.43 1.96 14.17
C GLY A 289 10.62 1.17 12.87
N ASN A 290 11.79 0.50 12.68
CA ASN A 290 11.97 -0.36 11.53
C ASN A 290 10.99 -1.54 11.59
N THR A 291 10.30 -1.82 10.49
CA THR A 291 9.19 -2.77 10.50
C THR A 291 9.30 -3.79 9.37
N MET A 292 9.04 -5.05 9.70
CA MET A 292 8.73 -6.08 8.71
C MET A 292 7.22 -6.17 8.56
N HIS A 293 6.71 -5.86 7.38
CA HIS A 293 5.29 -5.98 7.08
C HIS A 293 5.01 -7.29 6.36
N ILE A 294 4.07 -8.07 6.89
CA ILE A 294 3.44 -9.13 6.09
C ILE A 294 2.61 -8.43 5.01
N LEU A 295 3.02 -8.61 3.77
CA LEU A 295 2.32 -8.03 2.62
C LEU A 295 0.97 -8.72 2.41
N ARG A 296 0.97 -10.04 2.49
CA ARG A 296 -0.20 -10.88 2.28
C ARG A 296 -0.05 -12.19 3.05
N LEU A 297 -1.15 -12.67 3.66
CA LEU A 297 -1.25 -13.98 4.31
C LEU A 297 -2.42 -14.74 3.69
N VAL A 298 -2.16 -15.95 3.20
CA VAL A 298 -3.13 -16.78 2.46
C VAL A 298 -3.27 -18.14 3.11
N VAL A 299 -4.50 -18.58 3.25
CA VAL A 299 -4.91 -19.94 3.67
C VAL A 299 -5.72 -20.54 2.51
N GLU A 300 -5.25 -21.61 1.87
CA GLU A 300 -5.86 -22.13 0.64
C GLU A 300 -7.27 -22.66 0.81
N ASP A 301 -7.55 -23.34 1.91
CA ASP A 301 -8.86 -23.95 2.19
C ASP A 301 -9.86 -23.01 2.88
N ASP A 302 -9.41 -21.86 3.39
CA ASP A 302 -10.24 -20.85 4.05
C ASP A 302 -11.02 -19.96 3.04
N ALA A 303 -10.64 -20.00 1.77
CA ALA A 303 -11.31 -19.23 0.72
C ALA A 303 -12.80 -19.55 0.53
N LEU A 304 -13.33 -20.54 1.23
CA LEU A 304 -14.71 -21.00 1.13
C LEU A 304 -15.62 -20.49 2.25
N GLY A 305 -15.12 -19.67 3.17
CA GLY A 305 -15.94 -19.07 4.24
C GLY A 305 -16.61 -20.12 5.12
N SER A 306 -15.90 -21.21 5.48
CA SER A 306 -16.42 -22.21 6.39
C SER A 306 -16.63 -21.59 7.78
N GLU A 307 -17.73 -21.95 8.47
CA GLU A 307 -18.00 -21.54 9.85
C GLU A 307 -16.86 -21.92 10.80
N ASP A 308 -16.06 -22.93 10.46
CA ASP A 308 -14.84 -23.33 11.16
C ASP A 308 -13.73 -22.26 11.16
N ALA A 309 -13.75 -21.31 10.20
CA ALA A 309 -12.83 -20.17 10.16
C ALA A 309 -13.05 -19.20 11.35
N GLN A 310 -14.26 -19.16 11.94
CA GLN A 310 -14.57 -18.29 13.07
C GLN A 310 -13.99 -18.79 14.39
N GLU A 311 -13.69 -20.08 14.53
CA GLU A 311 -13.09 -20.67 15.74
C GLU A 311 -11.55 -20.83 15.65
N GLY A 312 -10.88 -20.28 14.63
CA GLY A 312 -9.42 -20.41 14.48
C GLY A 312 -8.98 -21.82 14.07
N GLY A 313 -9.90 -22.58 13.43
CA GLY A 313 -9.74 -23.98 13.11
C GLY A 313 -8.43 -24.32 12.40
N GLY A 314 -7.63 -25.22 12.98
CA GLY A 314 -6.48 -25.92 12.37
C GLY A 314 -5.28 -25.09 11.86
N HIS A 315 -5.49 -23.85 11.40
CA HIS A 315 -4.46 -23.04 10.74
C HIS A 315 -3.58 -22.22 11.68
N GLY A 316 -4.00 -22.02 12.94
CA GLY A 316 -3.26 -21.21 13.91
C GLY A 316 -1.80 -21.65 14.07
N ALA A 317 -1.54 -22.95 14.15
CA ALA A 317 -0.18 -23.48 14.26
C ALA A 317 0.66 -23.25 12.98
N ALA A 318 0.06 -23.38 11.79
CA ALA A 318 0.71 -23.10 10.52
C ALA A 318 1.05 -21.61 10.39
N ILE A 319 0.10 -20.72 10.73
CA ILE A 319 0.32 -19.28 10.73
C ILE A 319 1.38 -18.90 11.77
N ALA A 320 1.37 -19.50 12.97
CA ALA A 320 2.42 -19.29 13.96
C ALA A 320 3.81 -19.67 13.42
N ALA A 321 3.93 -20.76 12.67
CA ALA A 321 5.19 -21.17 12.05
C ALA A 321 5.69 -20.14 11.01
N LEU A 322 4.78 -19.58 10.20
CA LEU A 322 5.11 -18.51 9.25
C LEU A 322 5.58 -17.25 9.97
N LEU A 323 4.84 -16.81 10.99
CA LEU A 323 5.16 -15.61 11.77
C LEU A 323 6.46 -15.78 12.58
N ALA A 324 6.75 -16.98 13.10
CA ALA A 324 8.01 -17.29 13.75
C ALA A 324 9.20 -17.21 12.79
N MET A 325 9.02 -17.59 11.50
CA MET A 325 10.04 -17.39 10.48
C MET A 325 10.21 -15.90 10.16
N ALA A 326 9.10 -15.15 10.05
CA ALA A 326 9.15 -13.71 9.86
C ALA A 326 9.87 -12.98 11.03
N GLN A 327 9.67 -13.41 12.29
CA GLN A 327 10.38 -12.84 13.45
C GLN A 327 11.90 -13.07 13.35
N ARG A 328 12.35 -14.27 12.93
CA ARG A 328 13.79 -14.54 12.72
C ARG A 328 14.38 -13.65 11.63
N GLU A 329 13.68 -13.50 10.52
CA GLU A 329 14.08 -12.58 9.45
C GLU A 329 14.09 -11.12 9.92
N ALA A 330 13.10 -10.72 10.73
CA ALA A 330 13.01 -9.39 11.33
C ALA A 330 14.21 -9.09 12.23
N GLU A 331 14.62 -10.05 13.07
CA GLU A 331 15.80 -9.94 13.92
C GLU A 331 17.10 -9.84 13.10
N GLU A 332 17.27 -10.70 12.09
CA GLU A 332 18.43 -10.68 11.21
C GLU A 332 18.59 -9.34 10.48
N TRP A 333 17.47 -8.76 10.03
CA TRP A 333 17.42 -7.54 9.24
C TRP A 333 17.19 -6.27 10.06
N LYS A 334 17.33 -6.34 11.39
CA LYS A 334 17.27 -5.18 12.27
C LYS A 334 15.92 -4.40 12.16
N THR A 335 14.82 -5.11 12.09
CA THR A 335 13.49 -4.53 12.29
C THR A 335 13.03 -4.76 13.72
N GLU A 336 12.22 -3.85 14.26
CA GLU A 336 11.74 -3.88 15.66
C GLU A 336 10.66 -4.94 15.84
N HIS A 337 9.78 -5.04 14.86
CA HIS A 337 8.62 -5.94 14.92
C HIS A 337 8.17 -6.42 13.53
N VAL A 338 7.31 -7.44 13.57
CA VAL A 338 6.56 -7.95 12.43
C VAL A 338 5.12 -7.45 12.54
N GLU A 339 4.60 -6.82 11.49
CA GLU A 339 3.21 -6.37 11.42
C GLU A 339 2.39 -7.17 10.43
N VAL A 340 1.16 -7.53 10.84
CA VAL A 340 0.12 -8.12 9.99
C VAL A 340 -1.06 -7.16 9.92
N TRP A 341 -1.33 -6.58 8.76
CA TRP A 341 -2.45 -5.66 8.57
C TRP A 341 -3.75 -6.38 8.32
N SER A 342 -4.85 -5.80 8.82
CA SER A 342 -6.21 -6.33 8.69
C SER A 342 -6.29 -7.83 9.02
N PRO A 343 -5.77 -8.25 10.20
CA PRO A 343 -5.62 -9.66 10.52
C PRO A 343 -6.97 -10.37 10.62
N SER A 344 -7.03 -11.59 10.10
CA SER A 344 -8.14 -12.51 10.33
C SER A 344 -8.10 -13.07 11.77
N ALA A 345 -9.19 -13.71 12.19
CA ALA A 345 -9.23 -14.44 13.47
C ALA A 345 -8.14 -15.53 13.54
N ALA A 346 -7.89 -16.24 12.43
CA ALA A 346 -6.84 -17.25 12.34
C ALA A 346 -5.43 -16.62 12.47
N ALA A 347 -5.20 -15.43 11.90
CA ALA A 347 -3.94 -14.70 12.06
C ALA A 347 -3.72 -14.27 13.52
N LEU A 348 -4.77 -13.80 14.21
CA LEU A 348 -4.71 -13.49 15.63
C LEU A 348 -4.41 -14.74 16.48
N ALA A 349 -5.09 -15.85 16.22
CA ALA A 349 -4.85 -17.11 16.92
C ALA A 349 -3.40 -17.60 16.71
N GLY A 350 -2.88 -17.52 15.49
CA GLY A 350 -1.48 -17.84 15.19
C GLY A 350 -0.48 -16.93 15.93
N ALA A 351 -0.74 -15.63 15.95
CA ALA A 351 0.08 -14.68 16.69
C ALA A 351 0.06 -14.96 18.21
N GLN A 352 -1.09 -15.33 18.79
CA GLN A 352 -1.25 -15.64 20.21
C GLN A 352 -0.57 -16.96 20.63
N ILE A 353 -0.29 -17.87 19.71
CA ILE A 353 0.57 -19.03 19.96
C ILE A 353 2.01 -18.58 20.26
N LEU A 354 2.50 -17.54 19.56
CA LEU A 354 3.85 -16.99 19.72
C LEU A 354 3.95 -16.02 20.90
N ASP A 355 2.96 -15.15 21.03
CA ASP A 355 2.84 -14.17 22.11
C ASP A 355 1.39 -14.08 22.59
N LYS A 356 1.13 -14.60 23.78
CA LYS A 356 -0.21 -14.58 24.39
C LYS A 356 -0.80 -13.17 24.57
N SER A 357 0.03 -12.14 24.58
CA SER A 357 -0.40 -10.75 24.68
C SER A 357 -0.76 -10.13 23.33
N ALA A 358 -0.53 -10.85 22.22
CA ALA A 358 -0.87 -10.37 20.87
C ALA A 358 -2.36 -10.02 20.77
N ARG A 359 -2.63 -8.85 20.24
CA ARG A 359 -3.98 -8.31 20.08
C ARG A 359 -4.08 -7.49 18.80
N VAL A 360 -5.29 -7.33 18.32
CA VAL A 360 -5.58 -6.40 17.25
C VAL A 360 -5.51 -4.97 17.78
N ILE A 361 -4.77 -4.12 17.08
CA ILE A 361 -4.59 -2.70 17.38
C ILE A 361 -5.26 -1.90 16.27
N GLU A 362 -6.25 -1.09 16.62
CA GLU A 362 -6.90 -0.18 15.67
C GLU A 362 -6.01 1.03 15.40
N ARG A 363 -5.90 1.39 14.12
CA ARG A 363 -5.16 2.60 13.70
C ARG A 363 -6.12 3.77 13.54
N ASP A 364 -5.74 4.92 14.07
CA ASP A 364 -6.56 6.15 14.04
C ASP A 364 -5.87 7.32 13.33
N SER A 365 -4.56 7.30 13.18
CA SER A 365 -3.78 8.43 12.67
C SER A 365 -2.94 8.10 11.45
N GLU A 366 -2.40 6.88 11.33
CA GLU A 366 -1.44 6.51 10.30
C GLU A 366 -1.90 5.30 9.51
N SER A 367 -1.56 5.27 8.23
CA SER A 367 -1.85 4.19 7.29
C SER A 367 -3.34 3.80 7.29
N ILE A 368 -4.23 4.82 7.34
CA ILE A 368 -5.67 4.62 7.31
C ILE A 368 -6.10 4.30 5.89
N ALA A 369 -6.54 3.07 5.67
CA ALA A 369 -7.10 2.64 4.40
C ALA A 369 -8.32 3.49 4.06
N SER A 370 -8.31 4.15 2.91
CA SER A 370 -9.38 5.05 2.48
C SER A 370 -9.71 4.80 1.01
N LEU A 371 -10.99 4.79 0.68
CA LEU A 371 -11.50 4.43 -0.64
C LEU A 371 -12.50 5.46 -1.12
N LEU A 372 -12.34 5.90 -2.38
CA LEU A 372 -13.32 6.69 -3.11
C LEU A 372 -14.05 5.75 -4.07
N TRP A 373 -15.38 5.66 -3.90
CA TRP A 373 -16.28 4.88 -4.74
C TRP A 373 -17.00 5.79 -5.75
N TYR A 374 -16.87 5.52 -7.05
CA TYR A 374 -17.42 6.37 -8.10
C TYR A 374 -18.89 6.12 -8.49
N PRO A 375 -19.41 4.87 -8.46
CA PRO A 375 -20.83 4.65 -8.74
C PRO A 375 -21.73 5.38 -7.76
N GLU A 376 -22.95 5.70 -8.21
CA GLU A 376 -23.95 6.32 -7.36
C GLU A 376 -24.28 5.43 -6.16
N HIS A 377 -24.37 6.03 -4.98
CA HIS A 377 -24.68 5.36 -3.72
C HIS A 377 -25.33 6.36 -2.74
N GLU A 378 -26.13 5.84 -1.82
CA GLU A 378 -26.70 6.61 -0.73
C GLU A 378 -25.88 6.42 0.55
N GLY A 379 -25.65 7.50 1.29
CA GLY A 379 -24.88 7.45 2.54
C GLY A 379 -23.37 7.20 2.31
N ARG A 380 -22.71 6.57 3.27
CA ARG A 380 -21.27 6.33 3.23
C ARG A 380 -20.94 5.07 2.44
N ALA A 381 -19.99 5.17 1.52
CA ALA A 381 -19.48 4.01 0.77
C ALA A 381 -18.94 2.92 1.71
N ALA A 382 -18.26 3.30 2.78
CA ALA A 382 -17.72 2.37 3.78
C ALA A 382 -18.81 1.50 4.48
N ASP A 383 -20.06 1.97 4.51
CA ASP A 383 -21.17 1.20 5.10
C ASP A 383 -21.79 0.21 4.09
N GLN A 384 -21.54 0.40 2.79
CA GLN A 384 -22.15 -0.37 1.70
C GLN A 384 -21.17 -1.32 0.99
N LEU A 385 -19.89 -1.12 1.19
CA LEU A 385 -18.84 -1.91 0.56
C LEU A 385 -18.16 -2.83 1.57
N ASP A 386 -17.79 -4.01 1.09
CA ASP A 386 -16.81 -4.88 1.73
C ASP A 386 -15.49 -4.77 0.96
N TRP A 387 -14.47 -4.17 1.58
CA TRP A 387 -13.13 -4.17 1.01
C TRP A 387 -12.39 -5.43 1.45
N ILE A 388 -12.33 -6.40 0.54
CA ILE A 388 -11.75 -7.71 0.78
C ILE A 388 -10.24 -7.66 0.59
N SER A 389 -9.51 -8.42 1.40
CA SER A 389 -8.04 -8.55 1.33
C SER A 389 -7.33 -7.18 1.41
N ASN A 390 -7.85 -6.27 2.26
CA ASN A 390 -7.22 -4.97 2.49
C ASN A 390 -5.99 -5.11 3.38
N GLU A 391 -4.94 -5.72 2.83
CA GLU A 391 -3.67 -5.98 3.50
C GLU A 391 -2.56 -5.06 2.95
N LYS A 392 -1.35 -5.17 3.51
CA LYS A 392 -0.24 -4.24 3.23
C LYS A 392 0.23 -4.23 1.77
N TYR A 393 0.05 -5.31 1.00
CA TYR A 393 0.43 -5.34 -0.43
C TYR A 393 -0.24 -4.25 -1.26
N SER A 394 -1.43 -3.85 -0.88
CA SER A 394 -2.20 -2.84 -1.62
C SER A 394 -1.71 -1.40 -1.39
N TRP A 395 -0.89 -1.16 -0.36
CA TRP A 395 -0.22 0.12 -0.11
C TRP A 395 0.78 0.47 -1.23
N CYS A 396 0.97 1.78 -1.52
CA CYS A 396 1.91 2.31 -2.50
C CYS A 396 2.51 3.65 -2.05
#